data_10eec3d30aa3f0a50526cf8945a704b2
#
_entry.id   10eec3d30aa3f0a50526cf8945a704b2
#
_cell.length_a   1.000
_cell.length_b   1.000
_cell.length_c   1.000
_cell.angle_alpha   90.00
_cell.angle_beta   90.00
_cell.angle_gamma   90.00
#
_symmetry.space_group_name_H-M   'P 1'
#
loop_
_entity.id
_entity.type
_entity.pdbx_description
1 polymer ?
#
loop_
_entity_poly.entity_id
_entity_poly.type
_entity_poly.pdbx_seq_one_letter_code
_entity_poly.pdbx_strand_id
1 'polypeptide(L)'
;ALLSKQPPKAVRKGLPGEPEDAQRRFIEATYDIPNFGPLTVMNGYFPQGENRDHPTKFPNKAAFYAGLDAYLDERLGAIKKSPSNPFVIMGDMNIAPLDADIGIGEDNRKRWLRDGKTSFLPEEREWLAAIQAKGFDDSYRLIHPDVDDRFSWFDYRSKGFEREPRRGLRIDLILTSRGLSDKVIAA
;
A
#
# COMPACT_ATOMS: atom_id res chain seq x y z
N ALA A 1 10.58 -6.97 4.04
CA ALA A 1 11.50 -6.82 5.17
C ALA A 1 11.51 -5.39 5.67
N LEU A 2 11.89 -5.19 6.94
CA LEU A 2 12.18 -3.89 7.53
C LEU A 2 13.65 -3.86 7.93
N LEU A 3 14.34 -2.77 7.58
CA LEU A 3 15.71 -2.48 8.00
C LEU A 3 15.69 -1.20 8.83
N SER A 4 16.30 -1.21 10.00
CA SER A 4 16.33 -0.05 10.91
C SER A 4 17.66 0.08 11.63
N LYS A 5 18.01 1.32 11.99
CA LYS A 5 19.25 1.63 12.75
C LYS A 5 19.15 1.21 14.22
N GLN A 6 17.95 1.06 14.74
CA GLN A 6 17.73 0.66 16.13
C GLN A 6 16.77 -0.56 16.17
N PRO A 7 16.91 -1.44 17.17
CA PRO A 7 16.04 -2.58 17.30
C PRO A 7 14.59 -2.14 17.56
N PRO A 8 13.60 -2.86 16.98
CA PRO A 8 12.20 -2.62 17.29
C PRO A 8 11.88 -3.12 18.72
N LYS A 9 10.92 -2.46 19.37
CA LYS A 9 10.36 -2.88 20.67
C LYS A 9 9.47 -4.12 20.54
N ALA A 10 8.75 -4.21 19.42
CA ALA A 10 7.87 -5.34 19.11
C ALA A 10 7.87 -5.60 17.61
N VAL A 11 7.69 -6.87 17.24
CA VAL A 11 7.57 -7.30 15.83
C VAL A 11 6.43 -8.31 15.72
N ARG A 12 5.61 -8.13 14.69
CA ARG A 12 4.61 -9.10 14.22
C ARG A 12 4.91 -9.49 12.79
N LYS A 13 4.80 -10.77 12.47
CA LYS A 13 4.94 -11.33 11.12
C LYS A 13 3.61 -11.93 10.70
N GLY A 14 3.10 -11.53 9.52
CA GLY A 14 1.80 -11.95 9.00
C GLY A 14 0.63 -11.21 9.64
N LEU A 15 -0.53 -11.27 8.98
CA LEU A 15 -1.79 -10.76 9.50
C LEU A 15 -2.39 -11.76 10.50
N PRO A 16 -3.23 -11.32 11.45
CA PRO A 16 -3.93 -12.24 12.35
C PRO A 16 -4.75 -13.27 11.56
N GLY A 17 -4.75 -14.53 12.02
CA GLY A 17 -5.52 -15.61 11.40
C GLY A 17 -4.89 -16.21 10.15
N GLU A 18 -3.74 -15.73 9.69
CA GLU A 18 -3.01 -16.41 8.60
C GLU A 18 -2.58 -17.83 9.03
N PRO A 19 -2.74 -18.84 8.15
CA PRO A 19 -2.20 -20.18 8.38
C PRO A 19 -0.69 -20.16 8.66
N GLU A 20 -0.20 -21.16 9.37
CA GLU A 20 1.23 -21.24 9.74
C GLU A 20 2.15 -21.31 8.51
N ASP A 21 1.69 -21.96 7.44
CA ASP A 21 2.36 -22.12 6.15
C ASP A 21 2.09 -20.98 5.16
N ALA A 22 1.34 -19.93 5.57
CA ALA A 22 1.05 -18.79 4.70
C ALA A 22 2.32 -18.07 4.25
N GLN A 23 2.27 -17.49 3.06
CA GLN A 23 3.30 -16.57 2.59
C GLN A 23 3.34 -15.33 3.49
N ARG A 24 4.40 -15.13 4.25
CA ARG A 24 4.56 -14.00 5.17
C ARG A 24 4.76 -12.69 4.39
N ARG A 25 3.66 -12.14 3.88
CA ARG A 25 3.66 -10.92 3.05
C ARG A 25 3.59 -9.63 3.84
N PHE A 26 3.40 -9.72 5.16
CA PHE A 26 3.22 -8.57 6.04
C PHE A 26 4.17 -8.65 7.23
N ILE A 27 4.74 -7.52 7.61
CA ILE A 27 5.52 -7.33 8.82
C ILE A 27 5.17 -6.00 9.47
N GLU A 28 4.93 -6.01 10.75
CA GLU A 28 4.77 -4.82 11.58
C GLU A 28 5.91 -4.75 12.60
N ALA A 29 6.46 -3.56 12.80
CA ALA A 29 7.43 -3.31 13.85
C ALA A 29 7.11 -1.99 14.56
N THR A 30 7.22 -1.99 15.89
CA THR A 30 7.04 -0.80 16.72
C THR A 30 8.40 -0.36 17.26
N TYR A 31 8.70 0.94 17.11
CA TYR A 31 9.93 1.57 17.57
C TYR A 31 9.63 2.66 18.59
N ASP A 32 10.46 2.81 19.61
CA ASP A 32 10.43 3.98 20.47
C ASP A 32 11.38 5.05 19.89
N ILE A 33 10.81 6.11 19.33
CA ILE A 33 11.59 7.19 18.71
C ILE A 33 11.89 8.26 19.76
N PRO A 34 13.17 8.60 20.02
CA PRO A 34 13.54 9.64 20.99
C PRO A 34 12.80 10.95 20.71
N ASN A 35 12.23 11.56 21.76
CA ASN A 35 11.46 12.81 21.72
C ASN A 35 10.17 12.78 20.88
N PHE A 36 9.79 11.62 20.35
CA PHE A 36 8.59 11.46 19.54
C PHE A 36 7.62 10.41 20.14
N GLY A 37 8.17 9.35 20.74
CA GLY A 37 7.38 8.25 21.28
C GLY A 37 7.28 7.05 20.33
N PRO A 38 6.32 6.17 20.55
CA PRO A 38 6.18 4.95 19.76
C PRO A 38 5.71 5.27 18.33
N LEU A 39 6.39 4.65 17.35
CA LEU A 39 6.04 4.65 15.93
C LEU A 39 5.85 3.21 15.46
N THR A 40 4.71 2.90 14.88
CA THR A 40 4.46 1.60 14.27
C THR A 40 4.63 1.69 12.76
N VAL A 41 5.48 0.84 12.20
CA VAL A 41 5.73 0.73 10.77
C VAL A 41 5.25 -0.64 10.30
N MET A 42 4.34 -0.65 9.35
CA MET A 42 3.81 -1.81 8.66
C MET A 42 4.37 -1.85 7.24
N ASN A 43 4.94 -2.96 6.83
CA ASN A 43 5.42 -3.16 5.47
C ASN A 43 4.78 -4.41 4.88
N GLY A 44 4.18 -4.26 3.68
CA GLY A 44 3.50 -5.33 2.98
C GLY A 44 4.01 -5.53 1.55
N TYR A 45 4.00 -6.79 1.11
CA TYR A 45 4.05 -7.17 -0.30
C TYR A 45 2.69 -7.77 -0.67
N PHE A 46 1.80 -6.89 -1.11
CA PHE A 46 0.40 -7.24 -1.34
C PHE A 46 0.28 -8.18 -2.55
N PRO A 47 -0.64 -9.17 -2.53
CA PRO A 47 -0.83 -10.05 -3.66
C PRO A 47 -1.17 -9.28 -4.94
N GLN A 48 -0.57 -9.69 -6.05
CA GLN A 48 -0.75 -9.00 -7.34
C GLN A 48 -2.14 -9.28 -7.97
N GLY A 49 -2.67 -10.50 -7.80
CA GLY A 49 -4.04 -10.86 -8.24
C GLY A 49 -4.13 -11.38 -9.67
N GLU A 50 -3.22 -10.99 -10.55
CA GLU A 50 -3.12 -11.34 -11.97
C GLU A 50 -4.31 -10.84 -12.83
N ASN A 51 -5.49 -11.38 -12.63
CA ASN A 51 -6.71 -11.03 -13.36
C ASN A 51 -7.93 -11.28 -12.47
N ARG A 52 -8.98 -10.50 -12.64
CA ARG A 52 -10.26 -10.62 -11.88
C ARG A 52 -10.81 -12.05 -11.88
N ASP A 53 -10.71 -12.76 -13.00
CA ASP A 53 -11.26 -14.10 -13.16
C ASP A 53 -10.29 -15.20 -12.71
N HIS A 54 -9.11 -14.86 -12.21
CA HIS A 54 -8.16 -15.85 -11.72
C HIS A 54 -8.70 -16.55 -10.47
N PRO A 55 -8.84 -17.90 -10.48
CA PRO A 55 -9.61 -18.64 -9.47
C PRO A 55 -9.05 -18.56 -8.04
N THR A 56 -7.79 -18.23 -7.89
CA THR A 56 -7.11 -18.18 -6.57
C THR A 56 -6.41 -16.86 -6.29
N LYS A 57 -5.68 -16.29 -7.26
CA LYS A 57 -4.83 -15.12 -7.02
C LYS A 57 -5.62 -13.85 -6.71
N PHE A 58 -6.72 -13.62 -7.44
CA PHE A 58 -7.57 -12.46 -7.19
C PHE A 58 -8.35 -12.58 -5.86
N PRO A 59 -9.00 -13.73 -5.55
CA PRO A 59 -9.55 -13.95 -4.21
C PRO A 59 -8.54 -13.80 -3.08
N ASN A 60 -7.29 -14.27 -3.26
CA ASN A 60 -6.24 -14.09 -2.27
C ASN A 60 -5.86 -12.62 -2.07
N LYS A 61 -5.89 -11.80 -3.14
CA LYS A 61 -5.68 -10.36 -3.04
C LYS A 61 -6.80 -9.70 -2.24
N ALA A 62 -8.05 -10.01 -2.58
CA ALA A 62 -9.22 -9.50 -1.87
C ALA A 62 -9.18 -9.88 -0.38
N ALA A 63 -8.87 -11.14 -0.08
CA ALA A 63 -8.76 -11.64 1.30
C ALA A 63 -7.64 -10.94 2.09
N PHE A 64 -6.50 -10.64 1.44
CA PHE A 64 -5.41 -9.91 2.08
C PHE A 64 -5.82 -8.48 2.44
N TYR A 65 -6.49 -7.75 1.54
CA TYR A 65 -7.01 -6.42 1.81
C TYR A 65 -8.09 -6.43 2.91
N ALA A 66 -9.02 -7.39 2.88
CA ALA A 66 -10.02 -7.55 3.92
C ALA A 66 -9.39 -7.88 5.29
N GLY A 67 -8.37 -8.73 5.32
CA GLY A 67 -7.62 -9.06 6.54
C GLY A 67 -6.88 -7.87 7.11
N LEU A 68 -6.25 -7.05 6.26
CA LEU A 68 -5.60 -5.82 6.68
C LEU A 68 -6.62 -4.79 7.19
N ASP A 69 -7.76 -4.64 6.50
CA ASP A 69 -8.83 -3.74 6.89
C ASP A 69 -9.36 -4.05 8.30
N ALA A 70 -9.68 -5.32 8.56
CA ALA A 70 -10.12 -5.78 9.88
C ALA A 70 -9.03 -5.62 10.96
N TYR A 71 -7.77 -5.91 10.61
CA TYR A 71 -6.64 -5.71 11.51
C TYR A 71 -6.46 -4.24 11.90
N LEU A 72 -6.59 -3.34 10.95
CA LEU A 72 -6.51 -1.90 11.22
C LEU A 72 -7.66 -1.42 12.10
N ASP A 73 -8.88 -1.94 11.95
CA ASP A 73 -10.00 -1.62 12.86
C ASP A 73 -9.70 -2.02 14.30
N GLU A 74 -9.15 -3.21 14.51
CA GLU A 74 -8.73 -3.66 15.84
C GLU A 74 -7.65 -2.75 16.41
N ARG A 75 -6.61 -2.46 15.61
CA ARG A 75 -5.46 -1.62 16.03
C ARG A 75 -5.89 -0.18 16.32
N LEU A 76 -6.67 0.43 15.44
CA LEU A 76 -7.17 1.81 15.61
C LEU A 76 -8.22 1.89 16.73
N GLY A 77 -9.04 0.86 16.93
CA GLY A 77 -9.94 0.75 18.07
C GLY A 77 -9.19 0.74 19.41
N ALA A 78 -8.05 0.06 19.47
CA ALA A 78 -7.16 0.08 20.63
C ALA A 78 -6.52 1.46 20.85
N ILE A 79 -6.21 2.21 19.76
CA ILE A 79 -5.57 3.52 19.79
C ILE A 79 -6.53 4.63 20.14
N LYS A 80 -7.82 4.56 19.81
CA LYS A 80 -8.83 5.51 20.31
C LYS A 80 -8.82 5.61 21.83
N LYS A 81 -8.30 4.59 22.51
CA LYS A 81 -8.05 4.59 23.97
C LYS A 81 -6.68 5.16 24.35
N SER A 82 -5.76 5.37 23.39
CA SER A 82 -4.43 5.96 23.60
C SER A 82 -3.97 6.64 22.29
N PRO A 83 -4.29 7.94 22.06
CA PRO A 83 -4.18 8.62 20.76
C PRO A 83 -2.75 8.81 20.20
N SER A 84 -1.75 8.27 20.83
CA SER A 84 -0.35 8.64 20.61
C SER A 84 0.51 7.67 19.80
N ASN A 85 -0.10 6.68 19.10
CA ASN A 85 0.68 5.76 18.28
C ASN A 85 0.50 6.04 16.79
N PRO A 86 1.39 6.86 16.19
CA PRO A 86 1.38 7.07 14.76
C PRO A 86 1.78 5.80 13.99
N PHE A 87 1.17 5.67 12.80
CA PHE A 87 1.39 4.54 11.90
C PHE A 87 1.93 4.97 10.56
N VAL A 88 2.78 4.12 9.99
CA VAL A 88 3.17 4.14 8.58
C VAL A 88 2.86 2.77 8.00
N ILE A 89 2.11 2.74 6.89
CA ILE A 89 1.88 1.52 6.09
C ILE A 89 2.59 1.73 4.77
N MET A 90 3.52 0.84 4.42
CA MET A 90 4.31 0.99 3.20
C MET A 90 4.51 -0.35 2.48
N GLY A 91 4.88 -0.28 1.22
CA GLY A 91 5.25 -1.43 0.41
C GLY A 91 4.60 -1.43 -0.96
N ASP A 92 4.78 -2.54 -1.67
CA ASP A 92 4.11 -2.79 -2.95
C ASP A 92 2.66 -3.19 -2.67
N MET A 93 1.76 -2.22 -2.85
CA MET A 93 0.32 -2.42 -2.64
C MET A 93 -0.37 -3.03 -3.87
N ASN A 94 0.35 -3.11 -4.99
CA ASN A 94 -0.18 -3.63 -6.25
C ASN A 94 -1.48 -2.95 -6.72
N ILE A 95 -1.73 -1.71 -6.27
CA ILE A 95 -2.87 -0.88 -6.68
C ILE A 95 -2.40 0.55 -6.95
N ALA A 96 -2.73 1.06 -8.14
CA ALA A 96 -2.61 2.48 -8.49
C ALA A 96 -3.87 3.22 -8.00
N PRO A 97 -3.76 4.10 -6.98
CA PRO A 97 -4.94 4.72 -6.35
C PRO A 97 -5.75 5.61 -7.27
N LEU A 98 -5.07 6.44 -8.04
CA LEU A 98 -5.67 7.49 -8.87
C LEU A 98 -5.36 7.28 -10.36
N ASP A 99 -6.07 7.97 -11.23
CA ASP A 99 -5.77 7.97 -12.65
C ASP A 99 -4.39 8.57 -12.97
N ALA A 100 -3.96 9.56 -12.18
CA ALA A 100 -2.61 10.11 -12.22
C ALA A 100 -1.49 9.10 -11.89
N ASP A 101 -1.84 7.95 -11.32
CA ASP A 101 -0.91 6.86 -10.99
C ASP A 101 -0.78 5.82 -12.11
N ILE A 102 -1.47 6.04 -13.26
CA ILE A 102 -1.55 5.11 -14.38
C ILE A 102 -0.93 5.73 -15.63
N GLY A 103 0.33 5.45 -15.89
CA GLY A 103 1.08 5.96 -17.05
C GLY A 103 1.25 4.98 -18.20
N ILE A 104 0.45 3.90 -18.27
CA ILE A 104 0.59 2.88 -19.34
C ILE A 104 -0.01 3.30 -20.69
N GLY A 105 -0.64 4.48 -20.74
CA GLY A 105 -1.37 5.00 -21.90
C GLY A 105 -2.82 4.56 -21.94
N GLU A 106 -3.68 5.43 -22.48
CA GLU A 106 -5.13 5.29 -22.39
C GLU A 106 -5.67 4.00 -23.04
N ASP A 107 -5.13 3.60 -24.19
CA ASP A 107 -5.55 2.36 -24.86
C ASP A 107 -5.22 1.12 -24.04
N ASN A 108 -4.05 1.11 -23.38
CA ASN A 108 -3.68 0.01 -22.50
C ASN A 108 -4.54 0.03 -21.23
N ARG A 109 -4.84 1.21 -20.66
CA ARG A 109 -5.72 1.35 -19.49
C ARG A 109 -7.10 0.77 -19.78
N LYS A 110 -7.72 1.17 -20.88
CA LYS A 110 -9.03 0.65 -21.32
C LYS A 110 -9.00 -0.85 -21.54
N ARG A 111 -7.94 -1.34 -22.21
CA ARG A 111 -7.78 -2.79 -22.44
C ARG A 111 -7.65 -3.56 -21.13
N TRP A 112 -6.82 -3.09 -20.18
CA TRP A 112 -6.64 -3.77 -18.91
C TRP A 112 -7.94 -3.84 -18.11
N LEU A 113 -8.70 -2.75 -18.05
CA LEU A 113 -10.01 -2.73 -17.38
C LEU A 113 -11.00 -3.71 -18.03
N ARG A 114 -11.10 -3.69 -19.38
CA ARG A 114 -11.96 -4.63 -20.11
C ARG A 114 -11.55 -6.08 -19.87
N ASP A 115 -10.26 -6.36 -19.87
CA ASP A 115 -9.72 -7.70 -19.73
C ASP A 115 -9.60 -8.15 -18.27
N GLY A 116 -10.05 -7.34 -17.31
CA GLY A 116 -10.03 -7.65 -15.88
C GLY A 116 -8.63 -7.69 -15.25
N LYS A 117 -7.62 -7.07 -15.87
CA LYS A 117 -6.26 -7.04 -15.32
C LYS A 117 -6.19 -6.18 -14.06
N THR A 118 -5.51 -6.71 -13.06
CA THR A 118 -5.36 -6.07 -11.75
C THR A 118 -4.44 -4.85 -11.77
N SER A 119 -4.41 -4.15 -10.68
CA SER A 119 -3.65 -2.97 -10.25
C SER A 119 -4.42 -1.65 -10.28
N PHE A 120 -5.60 -1.58 -10.89
CA PHE A 120 -6.47 -0.38 -10.83
C PHE A 120 -7.93 -0.69 -11.17
N LEU A 121 -8.38 -1.93 -10.94
CA LEU A 121 -9.80 -2.26 -11.03
C LEU A 121 -10.60 -1.43 -10.01
N PRO A 122 -11.85 -1.05 -10.30
CA PRO A 122 -12.67 -0.27 -9.37
C PRO A 122 -12.71 -0.83 -7.96
N GLU A 123 -12.97 -2.13 -7.82
CA GLU A 123 -12.99 -2.81 -6.52
C GLU A 123 -11.65 -2.79 -5.80
N GLU A 124 -10.53 -2.87 -6.50
CA GLU A 124 -9.20 -2.76 -5.90
C GLU A 124 -8.98 -1.37 -5.30
N ARG A 125 -9.37 -0.32 -6.03
CA ARG A 125 -9.31 1.06 -5.56
C ARG A 125 -10.23 1.28 -4.35
N GLU A 126 -11.40 0.64 -4.32
CA GLU A 126 -12.31 0.68 -3.17
C GLU A 126 -11.65 0.06 -1.93
N TRP A 127 -10.95 -1.08 -2.06
CA TRP A 127 -10.23 -1.69 -0.94
C TRP A 127 -9.14 -0.76 -0.39
N LEU A 128 -8.35 -0.14 -1.26
CA LEU A 128 -7.32 0.80 -0.82
C LEU A 128 -7.92 2.07 -0.22
N ALA A 129 -9.00 2.59 -0.81
CA ALA A 129 -9.71 3.75 -0.30
C ALA A 129 -10.32 3.49 1.09
N ALA A 130 -10.80 2.26 1.35
CA ALA A 130 -11.27 1.87 2.69
C ALA A 130 -10.15 1.94 3.74
N ILE A 131 -8.94 1.48 3.39
CA ILE A 131 -7.75 1.64 4.26
C ILE A 131 -7.45 3.12 4.51
N GLN A 132 -7.44 3.95 3.47
CA GLN A 132 -7.18 5.40 3.61
C GLN A 132 -8.27 6.10 4.43
N ALA A 133 -9.52 5.70 4.27
CA ALA A 133 -10.65 6.26 5.03
C ALA A 133 -10.53 6.05 6.55
N LYS A 134 -9.73 5.06 6.99
CA LYS A 134 -9.42 4.85 8.41
C LYS A 134 -8.50 5.93 9.01
N GLY A 135 -8.06 6.89 8.22
CA GLY A 135 -7.25 8.03 8.67
C GLY A 135 -5.79 7.97 8.18
N PHE A 136 -5.58 7.44 6.98
CA PHE A 136 -4.26 7.40 6.35
C PHE A 136 -4.23 8.30 5.10
N ASP A 137 -3.17 9.10 4.99
CA ASP A 137 -2.88 9.92 3.83
C ASP A 137 -1.72 9.31 3.03
N ASP A 138 -1.80 9.39 1.71
CA ASP A 138 -0.71 9.03 0.81
C ASP A 138 0.37 10.11 0.88
N SER A 139 1.53 9.77 1.44
CA SER A 139 2.61 10.73 1.68
C SER A 139 3.12 11.38 0.40
N TYR A 140 3.17 10.63 -0.70
CA TYR A 140 3.56 11.18 -2.00
C TYR A 140 2.55 12.22 -2.48
N ARG A 141 1.26 11.97 -2.35
CA ARG A 141 0.20 12.89 -2.77
C ARG A 141 0.06 14.11 -1.87
N LEU A 142 0.50 14.04 -0.62
CA LEU A 142 0.62 15.24 0.24
C LEU A 142 1.63 16.25 -0.31
N ILE A 143 2.74 15.76 -0.89
CA ILE A 143 3.84 16.61 -1.39
C ILE A 143 3.68 16.91 -2.88
N HIS A 144 3.16 15.97 -3.64
CA HIS A 144 3.06 16.01 -5.10
C HIS A 144 1.63 15.73 -5.58
N PRO A 145 0.64 16.61 -5.27
CA PRO A 145 -0.77 16.33 -5.56
C PRO A 145 -1.06 16.17 -7.06
N ASP A 146 -0.39 16.93 -7.91
CA ASP A 146 -0.70 17.05 -9.34
C ASP A 146 0.28 16.29 -10.26
N VAL A 147 1.27 15.59 -9.69
CA VAL A 147 2.27 14.86 -10.50
C VAL A 147 1.67 13.57 -11.05
N ASP A 148 1.76 13.37 -12.36
CA ASP A 148 1.17 12.22 -13.09
C ASP A 148 2.16 11.44 -13.96
N ASP A 149 3.45 11.75 -13.85
CA ASP A 149 4.54 11.17 -14.65
C ASP A 149 5.58 10.41 -13.81
N ARG A 150 5.27 10.12 -12.55
CA ARG A 150 6.15 9.38 -11.63
C ARG A 150 5.53 8.07 -11.23
N PHE A 151 6.25 6.98 -11.52
CA PHE A 151 5.80 5.61 -11.32
C PHE A 151 6.85 4.83 -10.54
N SER A 152 6.41 3.82 -9.80
CA SER A 152 7.28 2.93 -9.03
C SER A 152 7.46 1.56 -9.70
N TRP A 153 6.55 1.18 -10.61
CA TRP A 153 6.61 -0.06 -11.38
C TRP A 153 6.57 0.19 -12.88
N PHE A 154 7.37 -0.57 -13.62
CA PHE A 154 7.43 -0.53 -15.07
C PHE A 154 7.43 -1.94 -15.63
N ASP A 155 6.62 -2.20 -16.66
CA ASP A 155 6.73 -3.45 -17.39
C ASP A 155 8.05 -3.48 -18.19
N TYR A 156 8.99 -4.28 -17.71
CA TYR A 156 10.31 -4.39 -18.31
C TYR A 156 10.28 -5.05 -19.69
N ARG A 157 9.27 -5.91 -19.97
CA ARG A 157 9.12 -6.57 -21.29
C ARG A 157 8.79 -5.57 -22.37
N SER A 158 7.96 -4.58 -22.07
CA SER A 158 7.63 -3.48 -22.97
C SER A 158 8.62 -2.32 -22.88
N LYS A 159 9.65 -2.43 -22.01
CA LYS A 159 10.65 -1.38 -21.74
C LYS A 159 10.00 -0.04 -21.36
N GLY A 160 8.99 -0.09 -20.51
CA GLY A 160 8.20 1.08 -20.15
C GLY A 160 9.01 2.24 -19.59
N PHE A 161 10.10 1.95 -18.86
CA PHE A 161 11.01 2.95 -18.29
C PHE A 161 11.94 3.64 -19.31
N GLU A 162 12.17 3.01 -20.49
CA GLU A 162 12.96 3.58 -21.59
C GLU A 162 12.13 4.46 -22.54
N ARG A 163 10.80 4.48 -22.38
CA ARG A 163 9.90 5.23 -23.26
C ARG A 163 9.79 6.69 -22.87
N GLU A 164 9.42 7.54 -23.83
CA GLU A 164 9.06 8.93 -23.61
C GLU A 164 7.65 9.17 -24.17
N PRO A 165 6.66 9.53 -23.32
CA PRO A 165 6.73 9.52 -21.85
C PRO A 165 6.89 8.11 -21.28
N ARG A 166 7.48 8.00 -20.09
CA ARG A 166 7.64 6.73 -19.38
C ARG A 166 6.28 6.07 -19.16
N ARG A 167 6.23 4.73 -19.22
CA ARG A 167 5.00 3.95 -19.09
C ARG A 167 5.08 3.01 -17.90
N GLY A 168 4.45 3.40 -16.81
CA GLY A 168 4.47 2.66 -15.56
C GLY A 168 3.19 2.82 -14.75
N LEU A 169 3.22 2.29 -13.54
CA LEU A 169 2.20 2.43 -12.51
C LEU A 169 2.87 2.87 -11.19
N ARG A 170 2.22 3.71 -10.42
CA ARG A 170 2.62 3.96 -9.04
C ARG A 170 1.80 3.06 -8.12
N ILE A 171 2.42 1.98 -7.68
CA ILE A 171 1.80 0.92 -6.86
C ILE A 171 2.55 0.64 -5.56
N ASP A 172 3.77 1.17 -5.41
CA ASP A 172 4.48 1.20 -4.14
C ASP A 172 4.13 2.49 -3.43
N LEU A 173 3.53 2.38 -2.25
CA LEU A 173 2.98 3.51 -1.52
C LEU A 173 3.55 3.59 -0.11
N ILE A 174 3.53 4.81 0.43
CA ILE A 174 3.75 5.08 1.85
C ILE A 174 2.53 5.85 2.34
N LEU A 175 1.72 5.18 3.15
CA LEU A 175 0.56 5.78 3.80
C LEU A 175 0.92 6.14 5.23
N THR A 176 0.67 7.37 5.63
CA THR A 176 0.92 7.86 6.99
C THR A 176 -0.38 8.17 7.70
N SER A 177 -0.48 7.81 8.98
CA SER A 177 -1.62 8.27 9.78
C SER A 177 -1.68 9.79 9.81
N ARG A 178 -2.88 10.38 9.81
CA ARG A 178 -3.10 11.85 9.72
C ARG A 178 -2.34 12.65 10.77
N GLY A 179 -2.07 12.08 11.93
CA GLY A 179 -1.22 12.70 12.94
C GLY A 179 0.26 12.87 12.53
N LEU A 180 0.67 12.30 11.39
CA LEU A 180 2.00 12.48 10.80
C LEU A 180 2.01 13.37 9.55
N SER A 181 0.85 13.75 9.01
CA SER A 181 0.79 14.42 7.70
C SER A 181 1.56 15.74 7.67
N ASP A 182 1.54 16.50 8.75
CA ASP A 182 2.31 17.74 8.92
C ASP A 182 3.83 17.52 9.12
N LYS A 183 4.25 16.28 9.30
CA LYS A 183 5.67 15.89 9.47
C LYS A 183 6.26 15.27 8.21
N VAL A 184 5.45 15.07 7.18
CA VAL A 184 5.91 14.63 5.86
C VAL A 184 6.49 15.84 5.14
N ILE A 185 7.81 15.90 5.03
CA ILE A 185 8.55 17.01 4.42
C ILE A 185 9.06 16.69 3.01
N ALA A 186 9.07 15.42 2.65
CA ALA A 186 9.44 14.92 1.32
C ALA A 186 8.86 13.50 1.10
N ALA A 187 8.60 13.15 -0.16
CA ALA A 187 8.18 11.83 -0.58
C ALA A 187 8.57 11.56 -2.05
#